data_36e4b3f5bcb70eb546df570df13064ef
#
_entry.id   36e4b3f5bcb70eb546df570df13064ef
#
_cell.length_a   1.000
_cell.length_b   1.000
_cell.length_c   1.000
_cell.angle_alpha   90.00
_cell.angle_beta   90.00
_cell.angle_gamma   90.00
#
_symmetry.space_group_name_H-M   'P 1'
#
loop_
_entity.id
_entity.type
_entity.pdbx_description
1 polymer ?
#
loop_
_entity_poly.entity_id
_entity_poly.type
_entity_poly.pdbx_seq_one_letter_code
_entity_poly.pdbx_strand_id
1 'polypeptide(L)'
;MSHANLMEVARYRVTFADCDLMRIMYFGSYPRLFEIGRAELFRRLGHPFPEYIARGLYLAVVETSCRYRKPARYDDELVIAAAVTDVRRARLSIVYEVKGPDGDVLATATTVHAVLDESSRPQRIPHEFREAALGNITGTDKREGSPTRP
;
A
#
# COMPACT_ATOMS: atom_id res chain seq x y z
N MET A 1 1.45 4.70 -15.70
CA MET A 1 2.57 4.96 -15.49
C MET A 1 3.16 4.67 -14.24
N SER A 2 4.10 4.03 -14.18
CA SER A 2 4.62 3.66 -13.00
C SER A 2 5.69 4.51 -12.62
N HIS A 3 5.38 5.45 -11.94
CA HIS A 3 6.30 6.37 -11.50
C HIS A 3 6.61 6.20 -10.09
N ALA A 4 6.06 5.25 -9.47
CA ALA A 4 6.27 5.06 -8.06
C ALA A 4 7.31 3.98 -7.83
N ASN A 5 7.93 4.03 -6.69
CA ASN A 5 8.90 3.03 -6.26
C ASN A 5 8.16 1.85 -5.64
N LEU A 6 7.43 1.12 -6.46
CA LEU A 6 6.66 -0.03 -5.99
C LEU A 6 7.57 -1.12 -5.45
N MET A 7 7.32 -1.53 -4.22
CA MET A 7 8.07 -2.59 -3.56
C MET A 7 7.12 -3.74 -3.30
N GLU A 8 7.55 -4.95 -3.64
CA GLU A 8 6.77 -6.13 -3.29
C GLU A 8 6.92 -6.33 -1.79
N VAL A 9 5.85 -6.14 -1.07
CA VAL A 9 5.90 -6.09 0.39
C VAL A 9 5.20 -7.27 1.04
N ALA A 10 4.32 -7.98 0.34
CA ALA A 10 3.56 -9.06 0.96
C ALA A 10 3.06 -10.04 -0.08
N ARG A 11 2.70 -11.22 0.39
CA ARG A 11 2.05 -12.24 -0.42
C ARG A 11 0.75 -12.63 0.27
N TYR A 12 -0.20 -13.06 -0.50
CA TYR A 12 -1.50 -13.41 0.04
C TYR A 12 -2.08 -14.56 -0.74
N ARG A 13 -2.55 -15.60 -0.06
CA ARG A 13 -3.22 -16.71 -0.72
C ARG A 13 -4.71 -16.51 -0.62
N VAL A 14 -5.39 -16.51 -1.77
CA VAL A 14 -6.83 -16.28 -1.83
C VAL A 14 -7.56 -17.42 -1.14
N THR A 15 -8.49 -17.09 -0.24
CA THR A 15 -9.24 -18.07 0.52
C THR A 15 -10.66 -18.17 -0.01
N PHE A 16 -11.41 -19.18 0.44
CA PHE A 16 -12.83 -19.30 0.09
C PHE A 16 -13.59 -18.05 0.50
N ALA A 17 -13.27 -17.50 1.66
CA ALA A 17 -13.98 -16.33 2.17
C ALA A 17 -13.79 -15.10 1.29
N ASP A 18 -12.73 -15.10 0.47
CA ASP A 18 -12.46 -13.97 -0.40
C ASP A 18 -13.27 -14.00 -1.68
N CYS A 19 -13.90 -15.13 -2.01
CA CYS A 19 -14.50 -15.34 -3.31
C CYS A 19 -16.02 -15.20 -3.27
N ASP A 20 -16.59 -14.90 -4.43
CA ASP A 20 -18.03 -14.75 -4.57
C ASP A 20 -18.61 -15.89 -5.45
N LEU A 21 -19.88 -15.78 -5.78
CA LEU A 21 -20.54 -16.82 -6.56
C LEU A 21 -20.03 -16.92 -8.00
N MET A 22 -19.27 -15.93 -8.45
CA MET A 22 -18.62 -16.00 -9.76
C MET A 22 -17.35 -16.82 -9.71
N ARG A 23 -16.99 -17.31 -8.52
CA ARG A 23 -15.79 -18.10 -8.29
C ARG A 23 -14.50 -17.31 -8.51
N ILE A 24 -14.59 -16.01 -8.32
CA ILE A 24 -13.42 -15.14 -8.37
C ILE A 24 -13.39 -14.34 -7.09
N MET A 25 -12.24 -13.75 -6.81
CA MET A 25 -12.10 -12.91 -5.63
C MET A 25 -13.07 -11.74 -5.73
N TYR A 26 -13.91 -11.59 -4.70
CA TYR A 26 -14.90 -10.54 -4.63
C TYR A 26 -14.19 -9.18 -4.59
N PHE A 27 -14.69 -8.21 -5.36
CA PHE A 27 -14.01 -6.93 -5.45
C PHE A 27 -13.87 -6.26 -4.09
N GLY A 28 -14.81 -6.50 -3.20
CA GLY A 28 -14.76 -5.92 -1.85
C GLY A 28 -13.72 -6.56 -0.94
N SER A 29 -13.07 -7.64 -1.39
CA SER A 29 -12.01 -8.26 -0.60
C SER A 29 -10.66 -7.58 -0.80
N TYR A 30 -10.51 -6.75 -1.84
CA TYR A 30 -9.24 -6.13 -2.16
C TYR A 30 -8.77 -5.09 -1.14
N PRO A 31 -9.64 -4.30 -0.51
CA PRO A 31 -9.15 -3.33 0.48
C PRO A 31 -8.34 -3.95 1.61
N ARG A 32 -8.63 -5.20 1.96
CA ARG A 32 -7.85 -5.89 2.98
C ARG A 32 -6.43 -6.14 2.50
N LEU A 33 -6.25 -6.40 1.21
CA LEU A 33 -4.90 -6.57 0.65
C LEU A 33 -4.13 -5.25 0.70
N PHE A 34 -4.82 -4.15 0.46
CA PHE A 34 -4.17 -2.84 0.52
C PHE A 34 -3.77 -2.51 1.94
N GLU A 35 -4.57 -2.89 2.90
CA GLU A 35 -4.22 -2.71 4.31
C GLU A 35 -2.96 -3.50 4.64
N ILE A 36 -2.89 -4.76 4.21
CA ILE A 36 -1.70 -5.58 4.42
C ILE A 36 -0.51 -4.91 3.73
N GLY A 37 -0.71 -4.43 2.52
CA GLY A 37 0.37 -3.82 1.75
C GLY A 37 0.96 -2.60 2.41
N ARG A 38 0.11 -1.68 2.88
CA ARG A 38 0.65 -0.47 3.50
C ARG A 38 1.26 -0.74 4.87
N ALA A 39 0.72 -1.68 5.61
CA ALA A 39 1.31 -2.03 6.90
C ALA A 39 2.70 -2.61 6.70
N GLU A 40 2.87 -3.49 5.72
CA GLU A 40 4.17 -4.08 5.46
C GLU A 40 5.13 -3.08 4.82
N LEU A 41 4.62 -2.17 4.01
CA LEU A 41 5.45 -1.11 3.45
C LEU A 41 6.11 -0.31 4.56
N PHE A 42 5.32 0.18 5.51
CA PHE A 42 5.88 1.02 6.57
C PHE A 42 6.68 0.21 7.58
N ARG A 43 6.38 -1.07 7.73
CA ARG A 43 7.24 -1.93 8.53
C ARG A 43 8.63 -2.02 7.91
N ARG A 44 8.70 -2.16 6.59
CA ARG A 44 9.97 -2.19 5.90
C ARG A 44 10.70 -0.87 5.92
N LEU A 45 9.96 0.23 6.00
CA LEU A 45 10.58 1.54 6.11
C LEU A 45 11.04 1.85 7.54
N GLY A 46 10.81 0.92 8.46
CA GLY A 46 11.27 1.07 9.84
C GLY A 46 10.29 1.82 10.73
N HIS A 47 9.06 2.03 10.26
CA HIS A 47 8.07 2.82 10.99
C HIS A 47 6.72 2.10 11.01
N PRO A 48 6.63 0.94 11.72
CA PRO A 48 5.38 0.17 11.74
C PRO A 48 4.28 0.94 12.43
N PHE A 49 3.07 0.77 11.94
CA PHE A 49 1.91 1.51 12.44
C PHE A 49 1.67 1.36 13.95
N PRO A 50 1.89 0.17 14.55
CA PRO A 50 1.63 0.05 15.99
C PRO A 50 2.36 1.07 16.85
N GLU A 51 3.56 1.50 16.43
CA GLU A 51 4.31 2.50 17.18
C GLU A 51 3.59 3.84 17.20
N TYR A 52 2.91 4.18 16.12
CA TYR A 52 2.18 5.45 16.03
C TYR A 52 0.83 5.34 16.69
N ILE A 53 0.19 4.19 16.57
CA ILE A 53 -1.07 3.93 17.27
C ILE A 53 -0.87 4.06 18.78
N ALA A 54 0.27 3.56 19.28
CA ALA A 54 0.57 3.69 20.71
C ALA A 54 0.73 5.14 21.14
N ARG A 55 1.00 6.05 20.20
CA ARG A 55 1.09 7.48 20.46
C ARG A 55 -0.24 8.19 20.22
N GLY A 56 -1.30 7.43 19.94
CA GLY A 56 -2.61 8.01 19.68
C GLY A 56 -2.79 8.58 18.30
N LEU A 57 -1.98 8.14 17.34
CA LEU A 57 -2.06 8.63 15.96
C LEU A 57 -2.51 7.51 15.05
N TYR A 58 -3.44 7.83 14.17
CA TYR A 58 -4.04 6.85 13.28
C TYR A 58 -3.97 7.33 11.84
N LEU A 59 -3.73 6.40 10.94
CA LEU A 59 -3.68 6.70 9.52
C LEU A 59 -5.02 6.28 8.92
N ALA A 60 -5.94 7.22 8.85
CA ALA A 60 -7.30 6.93 8.39
C ALA A 60 -7.36 6.93 6.88
N VAL A 61 -8.15 6.03 6.31
CA VAL A 61 -8.39 6.03 4.87
C VAL A 61 -9.48 7.07 4.59
N VAL A 62 -9.18 8.05 3.75
CA VAL A 62 -10.17 9.06 3.38
C VAL A 62 -10.64 8.89 1.95
N GLU A 63 -9.91 8.13 1.14
CA GLU A 63 -10.30 7.92 -0.23
C GLU A 63 -9.63 6.65 -0.73
N THR A 64 -10.33 5.88 -1.55
CA THR A 64 -9.76 4.68 -2.14
C THR A 64 -10.31 4.53 -3.54
N SER A 65 -9.47 4.08 -4.45
CA SER A 65 -9.90 3.73 -5.80
C SER A 65 -9.17 2.48 -6.23
N CYS A 66 -9.82 1.66 -7.03
CA CYS A 66 -9.24 0.41 -7.46
C CYS A 66 -9.71 0.09 -8.85
N ARG A 67 -8.80 -0.39 -9.69
CA ARG A 67 -9.13 -0.89 -11.01
C ARG A 67 -8.85 -2.37 -11.04
N TYR A 68 -9.82 -3.13 -11.52
CA TYR A 68 -9.75 -4.59 -11.57
C TYR A 68 -9.52 -4.98 -13.01
N ARG A 69 -8.37 -5.60 -13.29
CA ARG A 69 -7.99 -5.91 -14.66
C ARG A 69 -8.24 -7.36 -15.02
N LYS A 70 -7.91 -8.26 -14.11
CA LYS A 70 -8.09 -9.69 -14.29
C LYS A 70 -8.50 -10.30 -12.98
N PRO A 71 -9.29 -11.38 -13.01
CA PRO A 71 -9.75 -11.97 -11.77
C PRO A 71 -8.68 -12.78 -11.05
N ALA A 72 -8.72 -12.78 -9.74
CA ALA A 72 -8.00 -13.71 -8.91
C ALA A 72 -8.95 -14.81 -8.52
N ARG A 73 -8.42 -16.02 -8.33
CA ARG A 73 -9.25 -17.18 -8.02
C ARG A 73 -8.81 -17.82 -6.73
N TYR A 74 -9.64 -18.67 -6.19
CA TYR A 74 -9.35 -19.38 -4.98
C TYR A 74 -7.98 -20.05 -5.08
N ASP A 75 -7.22 -19.93 -4.03
CA ASP A 75 -5.91 -20.55 -3.85
C ASP A 75 -4.79 -19.93 -4.69
N ASP A 76 -5.07 -18.89 -5.44
CA ASP A 76 -4.00 -18.14 -6.11
C ASP A 76 -3.12 -17.46 -5.07
N GLU A 77 -1.82 -17.49 -5.30
CA GLU A 77 -0.91 -16.71 -4.48
C GLU A 77 -0.70 -15.36 -5.15
N LEU A 78 -1.05 -14.31 -4.46
CA LEU A 78 -0.96 -12.94 -4.97
C LEU A 78 0.25 -12.25 -4.37
N VAL A 79 0.85 -11.35 -5.14
CA VAL A 79 1.95 -10.53 -4.67
C VAL A 79 1.45 -9.10 -4.60
N ILE A 80 1.62 -8.48 -3.44
CA ILE A 80 1.16 -7.12 -3.20
C ILE A 80 2.38 -6.21 -3.19
N ALA A 81 2.36 -5.20 -4.05
CA ALA A 81 3.41 -4.18 -4.07
C ALA A 81 2.77 -2.85 -3.67
N ALA A 82 3.53 -2.02 -3.01
CA ALA A 82 3.04 -0.74 -2.53
C ALA A 82 4.14 0.31 -2.58
N ALA A 83 3.74 1.57 -2.69
CA ALA A 83 4.68 2.69 -2.66
C ALA A 83 3.94 3.95 -2.26
N VAL A 84 4.65 4.84 -1.58
CA VAL A 84 4.13 6.17 -1.30
C VAL A 84 4.32 7.02 -2.55
N THR A 85 3.30 7.77 -2.93
CA THR A 85 3.38 8.61 -4.13
C THR A 85 3.28 10.10 -3.82
N ASP A 86 2.70 10.46 -2.68
CA ASP A 86 2.51 11.86 -2.36
C ASP A 86 2.49 12.00 -0.84
N VAL A 87 3.16 13.03 -0.32
CA VAL A 87 3.19 13.30 1.11
C VAL A 87 2.93 14.79 1.30
N ARG A 88 1.87 15.09 2.04
CA ARG A 88 1.50 16.45 2.38
C ARG A 88 1.66 16.63 3.88
N ARG A 89 1.20 17.76 4.39
CA ARG A 89 1.36 18.08 5.79
C ARG A 89 0.66 17.08 6.71
N ALA A 90 -0.57 16.73 6.37
CA ALA A 90 -1.39 15.84 7.18
C ALA A 90 -2.00 14.70 6.38
N ARG A 91 -1.57 14.53 5.13
CA ARG A 91 -2.10 13.50 4.25
C ARG A 91 -0.99 12.84 3.47
N LEU A 92 -1.21 11.60 3.09
CA LEU A 92 -0.31 10.93 2.16
C LEU A 92 -1.10 9.98 1.27
N SER A 93 -0.54 9.65 0.13
CA SER A 93 -1.15 8.73 -0.81
C SER A 93 -0.24 7.53 -1.05
N ILE A 94 -0.85 6.37 -1.21
CA ILE A 94 -0.13 5.13 -1.45
C ILE A 94 -0.77 4.47 -2.65
N VAL A 95 0.06 3.93 -3.54
CA VAL A 95 -0.41 3.15 -4.68
C VAL A 95 -0.05 1.69 -4.47
N TYR A 96 -0.84 0.82 -5.07
CA TYR A 96 -0.70 -0.62 -4.91
C TYR A 96 -0.83 -1.31 -6.24
N GLU A 97 -0.18 -2.46 -6.33
CA GLU A 97 -0.32 -3.34 -7.47
C GLU A 97 -0.46 -4.75 -6.92
N VAL A 98 -1.46 -5.47 -7.39
CA VAL A 98 -1.66 -6.86 -6.99
C VAL A 98 -1.41 -7.71 -8.23
N LYS A 99 -0.45 -8.62 -8.14
CA LYS A 99 -0.10 -9.51 -9.23
C LYS A 99 -0.52 -10.92 -8.89
N GLY A 100 -0.93 -11.65 -9.91
CA GLY A 100 -1.33 -13.05 -9.77
C GLY A 100 -0.18 -14.01 -9.94
N PRO A 101 -0.49 -15.30 -9.91
CA PRO A 101 0.54 -16.33 -9.99
C PRO A 101 1.40 -16.27 -11.25
N ASP A 102 0.82 -15.77 -12.34
CA ASP A 102 1.56 -15.70 -13.60
C ASP A 102 2.30 -14.38 -13.77
N GLY A 103 2.31 -13.53 -12.76
CA GLY A 103 2.97 -12.24 -12.84
C GLY A 103 2.13 -11.15 -13.48
N ASP A 104 0.92 -11.47 -13.90
CA ASP A 104 0.01 -10.46 -14.48
C ASP A 104 -0.50 -9.53 -13.41
N VAL A 105 -0.66 -8.26 -13.76
CA VAL A 105 -1.27 -7.30 -12.87
C VAL A 105 -2.78 -7.54 -12.85
N LEU A 106 -3.31 -7.90 -11.70
CA LEU A 106 -4.73 -8.19 -11.54
C LEU A 106 -5.51 -6.95 -11.14
N ALA A 107 -4.90 -6.11 -10.32
CA ALA A 107 -5.56 -4.89 -9.85
C ALA A 107 -4.53 -3.83 -9.51
N THR A 108 -4.92 -2.58 -9.66
CA THR A 108 -4.13 -1.44 -9.21
C THR A 108 -5.03 -0.55 -8.37
N ALA A 109 -4.45 0.14 -7.40
CA ALA A 109 -5.25 0.93 -6.47
C ALA A 109 -4.48 2.11 -5.93
N THR A 110 -5.22 3.08 -5.41
CA THR A 110 -4.66 4.21 -4.68
C THR A 110 -5.49 4.42 -3.43
N THR A 111 -4.83 4.67 -2.32
CA THR A 111 -5.52 5.08 -1.10
C THR A 111 -4.92 6.39 -0.63
N VAL A 112 -5.78 7.28 -0.14
CA VAL A 112 -5.37 8.55 0.42
C VAL A 112 -5.69 8.49 1.91
N HIS A 113 -4.75 8.94 2.71
CA HIS A 113 -4.84 8.83 4.16
C HIS A 113 -4.66 10.17 4.82
N ALA A 114 -5.36 10.38 5.93
CA ALA A 114 -5.14 11.50 6.80
C ALA A 114 -4.68 10.98 8.16
N VAL A 115 -3.79 11.73 8.80
CA VAL A 115 -3.37 11.37 10.15
C VAL A 115 -4.33 12.05 11.12
N LEU A 116 -4.90 11.26 12.01
CA LEU A 116 -5.88 11.73 12.99
C LEU A 116 -5.43 11.33 14.39
N ASP A 117 -5.87 12.10 15.39
CA ASP A 117 -5.67 11.69 16.78
C ASP A 117 -6.89 10.91 17.26
N GLU A 118 -6.91 10.60 18.57
CA GLU A 118 -7.97 9.79 19.15
C GLU A 118 -9.32 10.48 19.12
N SER A 119 -9.33 11.80 18.95
CA SER A 119 -10.58 12.56 18.84
C SER A 119 -10.94 12.80 17.39
N SER A 120 -10.29 12.10 16.46
CA SER A 120 -10.51 12.22 15.02
C SER A 120 -10.16 13.60 14.48
N ARG A 121 -9.23 14.29 15.13
CA ARG A 121 -8.78 15.59 14.64
C ARG A 121 -7.55 15.42 13.78
N PRO A 122 -7.46 16.13 12.66
CA PRO A 122 -6.28 16.05 11.81
C PRO A 122 -5.01 16.44 12.56
N GLN A 123 -3.95 15.70 12.32
CA GLN A 123 -2.66 15.94 12.91
C GLN A 123 -1.62 15.98 11.82
N ARG A 124 -0.54 16.71 12.07
CA ARG A 124 0.57 16.74 11.15
C ARG A 124 1.24 15.35 11.17
N ILE A 125 1.68 14.89 10.02
CA ILE A 125 2.42 13.64 9.94
C ILE A 125 3.70 13.80 10.77
N PRO A 126 3.98 12.87 11.70
CA PRO A 126 5.20 12.96 12.49
C PRO A 126 6.44 13.02 11.60
N HIS A 127 7.42 13.79 12.03
CA HIS A 127 8.59 14.08 11.20
C HIS A 127 9.29 12.82 10.72
N GLU A 128 9.53 11.88 11.61
CA GLU A 128 10.25 10.67 11.24
C GLU A 128 9.48 9.80 10.28
N PHE A 129 8.16 9.75 10.43
CA PHE A 129 7.30 9.02 9.52
C PHE A 129 7.30 9.71 8.16
N ARG A 130 7.25 11.03 8.19
CA ARG A 130 7.27 11.82 6.95
C ARG A 130 8.56 11.60 6.18
N GLU A 131 9.70 11.58 6.90
CA GLU A 131 10.99 11.37 6.25
C GLU A 131 11.06 9.98 5.62
N ALA A 132 10.53 8.98 6.29
CA ALA A 132 10.50 7.62 5.74
C ALA A 132 9.64 7.56 4.49
N ALA A 133 8.48 8.21 4.52
CA ALA A 133 7.57 8.21 3.38
C ALA A 133 8.20 8.95 2.19
N LEU A 134 8.82 10.10 2.45
CA LEU A 134 9.51 10.84 1.40
C LEU A 134 10.67 10.03 0.83
N GLY A 135 11.39 9.33 1.69
CA GLY A 135 12.49 8.48 1.27
C GLY A 135 12.03 7.36 0.36
N ASN A 136 10.84 6.85 0.58
CA ASN A 136 10.29 5.81 -0.29
C ASN A 136 10.02 6.39 -1.70
N ILE A 137 9.52 7.60 -1.77
CA ILE A 137 9.28 8.24 -3.06
C ILE A 137 10.61 8.46 -3.78
N THR A 138 11.57 9.06 -3.10
CA THR A 138 12.84 9.39 -3.74
C THR A 138 13.72 8.18 -3.93
N GLY A 139 13.41 7.08 -3.26
CA GLY A 139 14.17 5.84 -3.42
C GLY A 139 14.19 5.36 -4.85
N THR A 140 13.14 5.66 -5.61
CA THR A 140 13.10 5.30 -7.00
C THR A 140 14.19 6.00 -7.77
N ASP A 141 14.35 7.26 -7.50
CA ASP A 141 15.38 8.03 -8.18
C ASP A 141 16.75 7.52 -7.82
N LYS A 142 16.96 7.20 -6.57
CA LYS A 142 18.25 6.71 -6.15
C LYS A 142 18.59 5.41 -6.83
N ARG A 143 17.60 4.54 -6.96
CA ARG A 143 17.88 3.26 -7.56
C ARG A 143 18.12 3.37 -9.05
N GLU A 144 17.43 4.29 -9.67
CA GLU A 144 17.63 4.50 -11.08
C GLU A 144 18.99 5.08 -11.36
N GLY A 145 19.44 5.93 -10.50
CA GLY A 145 20.75 6.50 -10.69
C GLY A 145 21.85 5.58 -10.30
N SER A 146 21.57 4.71 -9.36
CA SER A 146 22.57 3.84 -8.86
C SER A 146 23.13 2.90 -9.89
N PRO A 147 22.35 2.32 -10.66
CA PRO A 147 22.83 1.27 -11.53
C PRO A 147 23.75 1.72 -12.63
N THR A 148 23.95 2.93 -12.72
CA THR A 148 24.84 3.35 -13.74
C THR A 148 26.24 3.06 -13.40
N ARG A 149 26.50 2.44 -12.32
CA ARG A 149 27.83 2.15 -12.00
C ARG A 149 28.32 1.18 -12.95
N PRO A 150 29.38 1.33 -13.54
CA PRO A 150 29.94 0.39 -14.47
C PRO A 150 30.36 -0.87 -13.81
#